data_81d1dfa7aa6a196849a5f0930a1aa221
#
_entry.id   81d1dfa7aa6a196849a5f0930a1aa221
#
_cell.length_a   1.000
_cell.length_b   1.000
_cell.length_c   1.000
_cell.angle_alpha   90.00
_cell.angle_beta   90.00
_cell.angle_gamma   90.00
#
_symmetry.space_group_name_H-M   'P 1'
#
loop_
_entity.id
_entity.type
_entity.pdbx_description
1 polymer ?
#
loop_
_entity_poly.entity_id
_entity_poly.type
_entity_poly.pdbx_seq_one_letter_code
_entity_poly.pdbx_strand_id
1 'polypeptide(L)'
;QRQMCIRDSTIGEAVAAEHPDAALVCTAPLAHAAVIGELLDNDLPVFTELNLVSDGYRENMAKAADKNLPLFLSSTMLYRRETQYIKQQVAEFGKSVHYIYHIGQYLPDWHPWENYKNFFVGNARTGGVREIFGIDLPWLLDAFGDVESVTVQKDTISDLGLPYPDCVTLLLRHKGGVQGVLAADVVSRKAVRSFECFGDGIHLFWEGNPKALYEFKDGDKRFVNTYASFEHDSRYSDNVVENAYVDELTNFFGVLKGDEQPKWSFEKDLKAIELMDFIESH
;
A
#
# COMPACT_ATOMS: atom_id res chain seq x y z
N GLN A 1 29.56 0.03 -8.72
CA GLN A 1 29.89 0.28 -7.29
C GLN A 1 28.73 1.07 -6.69
N ARG A 2 27.92 0.43 -5.85
CA ARG A 2 26.98 1.17 -4.98
C ARG A 2 27.84 1.90 -3.95
N GLN A 3 28.04 3.19 -4.16
CA GLN A 3 28.46 4.05 -3.07
C GLN A 3 27.24 4.25 -2.15
N MET A 4 27.10 3.42 -1.13
CA MET A 4 26.31 3.81 0.03
C MET A 4 27.08 4.91 0.74
N CYS A 5 26.75 6.15 0.46
CA CYS A 5 27.24 7.28 1.25
C CYS A 5 26.44 7.31 2.56
N ILE A 6 26.88 6.57 3.57
CA ILE A 6 26.48 6.86 4.95
C ILE A 6 27.25 8.12 5.30
N ARG A 7 26.55 9.24 5.34
CA ARG A 7 27.09 10.52 5.85
C ARG A 7 26.36 10.78 7.15
N ASP A 8 27.13 10.90 8.22
CA ASP A 8 26.64 11.32 9.55
C ASP A 8 26.36 12.83 9.55
N SER A 9 25.57 13.29 8.59
CA SER A 9 25.17 14.71 8.46
C SER A 9 23.67 14.84 8.71
N THR A 10 23.28 16.03 9.18
CA THR A 10 21.86 16.42 9.23
C THR A 10 21.29 16.58 7.82
N ILE A 11 19.95 16.53 7.68
CA ILE A 11 19.27 16.80 6.41
C ILE A 11 19.71 18.17 5.87
N GLY A 12 19.74 19.22 6.69
CA GLY A 12 20.15 20.55 6.27
C GLY A 12 21.58 20.61 5.74
N GLU A 13 22.54 19.91 6.37
CA GLU A 13 23.93 19.83 5.87
C GLU A 13 24.01 19.08 4.55
N ALA A 14 23.26 17.96 4.41
CA ALA A 14 23.21 17.20 3.16
C ALA A 14 22.62 18.03 2.01
N VAL A 15 21.53 18.75 2.27
CA VAL A 15 20.90 19.65 1.28
C VAL A 15 21.85 20.78 0.87
N ALA A 16 22.54 21.39 1.82
CA ALA A 16 23.49 22.47 1.53
C ALA A 16 24.71 21.99 0.72
N ALA A 17 25.13 20.74 0.89
CA ALA A 17 26.28 20.17 0.21
C ALA A 17 25.95 19.62 -1.17
N GLU A 18 24.80 18.93 -1.35
CA GLU A 18 24.49 18.16 -2.55
C GLU A 18 23.45 18.85 -3.47
N HIS A 19 22.71 19.85 -2.98
CA HIS A 19 21.66 20.58 -3.69
C HIS A 19 20.70 19.64 -4.44
N PRO A 20 20.04 18.67 -3.75
CA PRO A 20 19.15 17.72 -4.39
C PRO A 20 17.88 18.41 -4.90
N ASP A 21 17.28 17.88 -5.98
CA ASP A 21 16.02 18.36 -6.54
C ASP A 21 14.79 17.80 -5.80
N ALA A 22 14.95 16.69 -5.09
CA ALA A 22 13.91 16.02 -4.32
C ALA A 22 14.53 15.02 -3.32
N ALA A 23 13.72 14.54 -2.37
CA ALA A 23 14.15 13.55 -1.39
C ALA A 23 13.21 12.34 -1.37
N LEU A 24 13.77 11.15 -1.13
CA LEU A 24 13.04 9.91 -0.91
C LEU A 24 13.18 9.51 0.55
N VAL A 25 12.03 9.37 1.25
CA VAL A 25 11.95 8.95 2.66
C VAL A 25 11.68 7.45 2.69
N CYS A 26 12.69 6.68 3.11
CA CYS A 26 12.64 5.22 3.26
C CYS A 26 13.07 4.81 4.67
N THR A 27 12.66 5.59 5.67
CA THR A 27 12.95 5.36 7.08
C THR A 27 11.86 4.48 7.73
N ALA A 28 12.01 4.14 9.02
CA ALA A 28 10.93 3.46 9.72
C ALA A 28 9.68 4.36 9.82
N PRO A 29 8.45 3.82 9.71
CA PRO A 29 7.21 4.61 9.59
C PRO A 29 6.99 5.65 10.69
N LEU A 30 7.42 5.39 11.92
CA LEU A 30 7.31 6.36 13.02
C LEU A 30 8.23 7.57 12.90
N ALA A 31 9.24 7.52 12.03
CA ALA A 31 10.14 8.64 11.77
C ALA A 31 9.68 9.52 10.60
N HIS A 32 8.75 9.03 9.75
CA HIS A 32 8.34 9.72 8.52
C HIS A 32 7.89 11.16 8.77
N ALA A 33 7.02 11.38 9.76
CA ALA A 33 6.48 12.70 10.04
C ALA A 33 7.55 13.76 10.26
N ALA A 34 8.56 13.45 11.09
CA ALA A 34 9.64 14.37 11.41
C ALA A 34 10.57 14.59 10.21
N VAL A 35 10.95 13.51 9.52
CA VAL A 35 11.84 13.57 8.35
C VAL A 35 11.18 14.34 7.20
N ILE A 36 9.91 14.08 6.90
CA ILE A 36 9.14 14.82 5.89
C ILE A 36 9.09 16.31 6.26
N GLY A 37 8.77 16.62 7.52
CA GLY A 37 8.70 18.00 8.01
C GLY A 37 10.02 18.75 7.82
N GLU A 38 11.15 18.13 8.15
CA GLU A 38 12.49 18.73 7.99
C GLU A 38 12.89 18.90 6.51
N LEU A 39 12.55 17.94 5.64
CA LEU A 39 12.78 18.05 4.20
C LEU A 39 11.97 19.21 3.59
N LEU A 40 10.70 19.33 3.95
CA LEU A 40 9.86 20.44 3.51
C LEU A 40 10.36 21.79 4.05
N ASP A 41 10.93 21.84 5.27
CA ASP A 41 11.56 23.05 5.81
C ASP A 41 12.77 23.50 4.97
N ASN A 42 13.47 22.55 4.36
CA ASN A 42 14.59 22.75 3.44
C ASN A 42 14.15 22.88 1.96
N ASP A 43 12.87 23.18 1.70
CA ASP A 43 12.30 23.45 0.38
C ASP A 43 12.41 22.26 -0.63
N LEU A 44 12.43 21.02 -0.13
CA LEU A 44 12.52 19.83 -0.97
C LEU A 44 11.16 19.19 -1.22
N PRO A 45 10.83 18.87 -2.49
CA PRO A 45 9.80 17.91 -2.83
C PRO A 45 10.08 16.54 -2.22
N VAL A 46 9.05 15.85 -1.73
CA VAL A 46 9.21 14.60 -1.00
C VAL A 46 8.44 13.47 -1.66
N PHE A 47 9.14 12.36 -1.92
CA PHE A 47 8.56 11.03 -2.07
C PHE A 47 8.72 10.29 -0.74
N THR A 48 7.66 9.74 -0.18
CA THR A 48 7.75 8.89 1.01
C THR A 48 7.25 7.49 0.71
N GLU A 49 7.88 6.49 1.30
CA GLU A 49 7.33 5.16 1.41
C GLU A 49 5.98 5.19 2.14
N LEU A 50 5.26 4.06 2.12
CA LEU A 50 3.96 3.95 2.74
C LEU A 50 4.00 4.40 4.20
N ASN A 51 2.96 5.11 4.63
CA ASN A 51 2.78 5.52 6.01
C ASN A 51 1.83 4.56 6.73
N LEU A 52 2.15 4.29 7.99
CA LEU A 52 1.32 3.44 8.85
C LEU A 52 0.65 4.22 9.98
N VAL A 53 1.00 5.47 10.17
CA VAL A 53 0.46 6.35 11.22
C VAL A 53 0.19 7.74 10.67
N SER A 54 -0.81 8.43 11.22
CA SER A 54 -1.20 9.78 10.79
C SER A 54 -0.41 10.90 11.47
N ASP A 55 0.65 10.55 12.20
CA ASP A 55 1.50 11.54 12.89
C ASP A 55 2.01 12.60 11.88
N GLY A 56 1.85 13.88 12.20
CA GLY A 56 2.32 15.00 11.39
C GLY A 56 1.65 15.19 10.02
N TYR A 57 0.59 14.41 9.67
CA TYR A 57 -0.03 14.49 8.34
C TYR A 57 -0.54 15.88 8.01
N ARG A 58 -1.38 16.45 8.88
CA ARG A 58 -2.01 17.75 8.62
C ARG A 58 -0.98 18.88 8.56
N GLU A 59 0.02 18.83 9.43
CA GLU A 59 1.12 19.79 9.48
C GLU A 59 1.98 19.73 8.22
N ASN A 60 2.36 18.52 7.79
CA ASN A 60 3.19 18.32 6.61
C ASN A 60 2.42 18.66 5.31
N MET A 61 1.14 18.29 5.22
CA MET A 61 0.28 18.67 4.09
C MET A 61 0.14 20.19 3.99
N ALA A 62 -0.12 20.88 5.12
CA ALA A 62 -0.21 22.33 5.14
C ALA A 62 1.12 22.99 4.74
N LYS A 63 2.23 22.51 5.28
CA LYS A 63 3.58 23.00 4.95
C LYS A 63 3.91 22.82 3.46
N ALA A 64 3.63 21.65 2.92
CA ALA A 64 3.82 21.36 1.48
C ALA A 64 2.97 22.28 0.59
N ALA A 65 1.70 22.50 0.97
CA ALA A 65 0.80 23.40 0.26
C ALA A 65 1.26 24.87 0.32
N ASP A 66 1.65 25.37 1.50
CA ASP A 66 2.13 26.74 1.69
C ASP A 66 3.40 27.04 0.87
N LYS A 67 4.26 26.04 0.70
CA LYS A 67 5.49 26.14 -0.08
C LYS A 67 5.33 25.72 -1.55
N ASN A 68 4.15 25.24 -1.94
CA ASN A 68 3.88 24.68 -3.27
C ASN A 68 4.87 23.55 -3.64
N LEU A 69 5.17 22.69 -2.68
CA LEU A 69 6.08 21.55 -2.84
C LEU A 69 5.29 20.26 -3.06
N PRO A 70 5.68 19.41 -4.04
CA PRO A 70 5.15 18.08 -4.17
C PRO A 70 5.38 17.22 -2.92
N LEU A 71 4.31 16.63 -2.42
CA LEU A 71 4.32 15.64 -1.35
C LEU A 71 3.66 14.36 -1.88
N PHE A 72 4.50 13.39 -2.25
CA PHE A 72 4.09 12.16 -2.93
C PHE A 72 4.20 10.97 -1.98
N LEU A 73 3.17 10.15 -1.94
CA LEU A 73 3.11 8.93 -1.13
C LEU A 73 3.14 7.70 -2.02
N SER A 74 4.03 6.76 -1.70
CA SER A 74 4.08 5.45 -2.34
C SER A 74 2.80 4.65 -2.06
N SER A 75 2.24 4.10 -3.12
CA SER A 75 1.12 3.17 -3.08
C SER A 75 1.19 2.24 -4.29
N THR A 76 2.20 1.39 -4.30
CA THR A 76 2.61 0.57 -5.45
C THR A 76 1.49 -0.31 -6.02
N MET A 77 0.54 -0.76 -5.17
CA MET A 77 -0.62 -1.54 -5.62
C MET A 77 -1.50 -0.79 -6.62
N LEU A 78 -1.54 0.55 -6.60
CA LEU A 78 -2.26 1.37 -7.59
C LEU A 78 -1.59 1.41 -8.97
N TYR A 79 -0.34 0.99 -9.06
CA TYR A 79 0.43 0.91 -10.31
C TYR A 79 0.46 -0.51 -10.88
N ARG A 80 -0.06 -1.51 -10.14
CA ARG A 80 -0.27 -2.86 -10.63
C ARG A 80 -1.34 -2.86 -11.73
N ARG A 81 -1.03 -3.42 -12.88
CA ARG A 81 -1.98 -3.48 -14.01
C ARG A 81 -3.18 -4.37 -13.72
N GLU A 82 -3.01 -5.38 -12.85
CA GLU A 82 -4.11 -6.25 -12.41
C GLU A 82 -5.14 -5.46 -11.59
N THR A 83 -4.71 -4.66 -10.63
CA THR A 83 -5.63 -3.85 -9.80
C THR A 83 -6.31 -2.76 -10.63
N GLN A 84 -5.58 -2.16 -11.59
CA GLN A 84 -6.16 -1.22 -12.56
C GLN A 84 -7.20 -1.90 -13.45
N TYR A 85 -6.94 -3.12 -13.93
CA TYR A 85 -7.90 -3.91 -14.70
C TYR A 85 -9.16 -4.21 -13.87
N ILE A 86 -9.00 -4.70 -12.63
CA ILE A 86 -10.12 -4.98 -11.73
C ILE A 86 -10.97 -3.72 -11.53
N LYS A 87 -10.34 -2.57 -11.22
CA LYS A 87 -11.01 -1.28 -11.07
C LYS A 87 -11.80 -0.91 -12.33
N GLN A 88 -11.17 -1.03 -13.49
CA GLN A 88 -11.81 -0.72 -14.77
C GLN A 88 -13.03 -1.60 -15.03
N GLN A 89 -12.90 -2.93 -14.85
CA GLN A 89 -14.00 -3.87 -15.09
C GLN A 89 -15.18 -3.64 -14.15
N VAL A 90 -14.91 -3.32 -12.87
CA VAL A 90 -15.96 -2.99 -11.90
C VAL A 90 -16.66 -1.66 -12.28
N ALA A 91 -15.90 -0.66 -12.70
CA ALA A 91 -16.45 0.62 -13.15
C ALA A 91 -17.30 0.47 -14.43
N GLU A 92 -16.84 -0.31 -15.41
CA GLU A 92 -17.57 -0.59 -16.66
C GLU A 92 -18.83 -1.42 -16.41
N PHE A 93 -18.78 -2.36 -15.46
CA PHE A 93 -19.95 -3.14 -15.06
C PHE A 93 -21.06 -2.26 -14.46
N GLY A 94 -20.70 -1.22 -13.69
CA GLY A 94 -21.61 -0.16 -13.25
C GLY A 94 -22.71 -0.59 -12.26
N LYS A 95 -22.62 -1.82 -11.71
CA LYS A 95 -23.53 -2.35 -10.69
C LYS A 95 -22.73 -2.74 -9.45
N SER A 96 -23.44 -2.98 -8.34
CA SER A 96 -22.81 -3.46 -7.10
C SER A 96 -22.21 -4.85 -7.30
N VAL A 97 -21.04 -5.07 -6.71
CA VAL A 97 -20.31 -6.34 -6.68
C VAL A 97 -20.03 -6.75 -5.24
N HIS A 98 -19.68 -8.01 -5.06
CA HIS A 98 -19.10 -8.52 -3.82
C HIS A 98 -17.66 -8.93 -4.09
N TYR A 99 -16.77 -8.81 -3.07
CA TYR A 99 -15.44 -9.36 -3.15
C TYR A 99 -15.05 -10.14 -1.88
N ILE A 100 -14.14 -11.09 -2.08
CA ILE A 100 -13.45 -11.81 -1.01
C ILE A 100 -11.96 -11.62 -1.25
N TYR A 101 -11.24 -11.14 -0.24
CA TYR A 101 -9.81 -10.91 -0.35
C TYR A 101 -9.10 -11.49 0.87
N HIS A 102 -8.18 -12.40 0.65
CA HIS A 102 -7.28 -12.92 1.67
C HIS A 102 -5.84 -12.50 1.36
N ILE A 103 -5.20 -11.89 2.35
CA ILE A 103 -3.80 -11.47 2.29
C ILE A 103 -3.09 -11.98 3.52
N GLY A 104 -2.04 -12.75 3.33
CA GLY A 104 -1.28 -13.26 4.45
C GLY A 104 0.13 -13.67 4.08
N GLN A 105 1.03 -13.56 5.05
CA GLN A 105 2.39 -14.05 4.93
C GLN A 105 2.98 -14.24 6.32
N TYR A 106 3.72 -15.33 6.52
CA TYR A 106 4.34 -15.62 7.79
C TYR A 106 5.39 -14.56 8.17
N LEU A 107 5.15 -13.82 9.23
CA LEU A 107 5.95 -12.65 9.62
C LEU A 107 7.46 -12.94 9.77
N PRO A 108 7.91 -14.06 10.38
CA PRO A 108 9.33 -14.37 10.42
C PRO A 108 10.02 -14.57 9.07
N ASP A 109 9.26 -14.81 7.99
CA ASP A 109 9.80 -14.99 6.64
C ASP A 109 9.92 -13.67 5.86
N TRP A 110 9.41 -12.55 6.39
CA TRP A 110 9.49 -11.25 5.73
C TRP A 110 10.94 -10.76 5.62
N HIS A 111 11.67 -10.84 6.74
CA HIS A 111 13.09 -10.51 6.83
C HIS A 111 13.82 -11.64 7.55
N PRO A 112 14.14 -12.76 6.89
CA PRO A 112 14.68 -13.97 7.55
C PRO A 112 16.07 -13.77 8.16
N TRP A 113 16.74 -12.65 7.82
CA TRP A 113 18.05 -12.26 8.38
C TRP A 113 17.95 -11.44 9.67
N GLU A 114 16.73 -11.05 10.09
CA GLU A 114 16.46 -10.17 11.23
C GLU A 114 15.29 -10.70 12.06
N ASN A 115 15.33 -10.48 13.35
CA ASN A 115 14.18 -10.83 14.20
C ASN A 115 13.07 -9.79 14.02
N TYR A 116 11.88 -10.22 13.60
CA TYR A 116 10.70 -9.36 13.38
C TYR A 116 10.33 -8.51 14.61
N LYS A 117 10.73 -8.88 15.83
CA LYS A 117 10.52 -8.08 17.05
C LYS A 117 11.42 -6.85 17.13
N ASN A 118 12.50 -6.79 16.34
CA ASN A 118 13.52 -5.76 16.42
C ASN A 118 13.36 -4.65 15.38
N PHE A 119 12.41 -4.78 14.45
CA PHE A 119 12.11 -3.72 13.50
C PHE A 119 10.65 -3.26 13.60
N PHE A 120 10.20 -2.34 12.76
CA PHE A 120 8.94 -1.60 12.94
C PHE A 120 7.70 -2.48 13.08
N VAL A 121 7.66 -3.65 12.44
CA VAL A 121 6.52 -4.58 12.55
C VAL A 121 6.38 -5.22 13.95
N GLY A 122 7.41 -5.17 14.78
CA GLY A 122 7.35 -5.57 16.20
C GLY A 122 6.64 -4.55 17.10
N ASN A 123 6.33 -3.36 16.60
CA ASN A 123 5.66 -2.31 17.35
C ASN A 123 4.15 -2.36 17.12
N ALA A 124 3.35 -2.17 18.17
CA ALA A 124 1.89 -2.18 18.09
C ALA A 124 1.31 -1.15 17.12
N ARG A 125 1.94 0.03 16.99
CA ARG A 125 1.47 1.11 16.10
C ARG A 125 1.80 0.88 14.61
N THR A 126 2.70 -0.05 14.31
CA THR A 126 3.21 -0.30 12.95
C THR A 126 3.26 -1.80 12.66
N GLY A 127 2.41 -2.58 13.33
CA GLY A 127 2.39 -4.04 13.27
C GLY A 127 2.17 -4.60 11.87
N GLY A 128 2.58 -5.86 11.67
CA GLY A 128 2.57 -6.47 10.33
C GLY A 128 1.18 -6.53 9.67
N VAL A 129 0.10 -6.77 10.43
CA VAL A 129 -1.27 -6.71 9.88
C VAL A 129 -1.62 -5.29 9.45
N ARG A 130 -1.20 -4.28 10.21
CA ARG A 130 -1.37 -2.86 9.84
C ARG A 130 -0.60 -2.51 8.57
N GLU A 131 0.61 -3.04 8.41
CA GLU A 131 1.38 -2.87 7.17
C GLU A 131 0.67 -3.49 5.97
N ILE A 132 0.12 -4.71 6.10
CA ILE A 132 -0.70 -5.33 5.06
C ILE A 132 -1.87 -4.42 4.69
N PHE A 133 -2.58 -3.84 5.65
CA PHE A 133 -3.64 -2.88 5.37
C PHE A 133 -3.12 -1.60 4.69
N GLY A 134 -1.99 -1.06 5.11
CA GLY A 134 -1.37 0.11 4.48
C GLY A 134 -1.03 -0.11 3.01
N ILE A 135 -0.63 -1.33 2.65
CA ILE A 135 -0.34 -1.72 1.25
C ILE A 135 -1.63 -1.89 0.43
N ASP A 136 -2.64 -2.55 0.99
CA ASP A 136 -3.76 -3.07 0.20
C ASP A 136 -5.05 -2.24 0.30
N LEU A 137 -5.31 -1.51 1.38
CA LEU A 137 -6.49 -0.63 1.48
C LEU A 137 -6.49 0.49 0.42
N PRO A 138 -5.38 1.14 0.06
CA PRO A 138 -5.39 2.19 -0.94
C PRO A 138 -6.01 1.74 -2.28
N TRP A 139 -5.63 0.58 -2.81
CA TRP A 139 -6.20 0.12 -4.07
C TRP A 139 -7.65 -0.34 -3.95
N LEU A 140 -8.05 -0.92 -2.80
CA LEU A 140 -9.44 -1.28 -2.53
C LEU A 140 -10.33 -0.02 -2.47
N LEU A 141 -9.88 1.01 -1.77
CA LEU A 141 -10.59 2.29 -1.68
C LEU A 141 -10.65 3.01 -3.03
N ASP A 142 -9.60 2.91 -3.85
CA ASP A 142 -9.57 3.48 -5.20
C ASP A 142 -10.49 2.73 -6.17
N ALA A 143 -10.62 1.40 -6.02
CA ALA A 143 -11.46 0.59 -6.89
C ALA A 143 -12.94 0.59 -6.48
N PHE A 144 -13.25 0.60 -5.18
CA PHE A 144 -14.60 0.37 -4.65
C PHE A 144 -15.17 1.58 -3.89
N GLY A 145 -14.36 2.62 -3.69
CA GLY A 145 -14.74 3.84 -2.97
C GLY A 145 -14.61 3.74 -1.45
N ASP A 146 -14.91 4.83 -0.76
CA ASP A 146 -14.84 4.96 0.70
C ASP A 146 -15.70 3.89 1.40
N VAL A 147 -15.24 3.42 2.56
CA VAL A 147 -15.99 2.51 3.43
C VAL A 147 -17.09 3.28 4.16
N GLU A 148 -18.30 2.76 4.13
CA GLU A 148 -19.47 3.24 4.88
C GLU A 148 -19.54 2.61 6.26
N SER A 149 -19.31 1.30 6.34
CA SER A 149 -19.30 0.54 7.60
C SER A 149 -18.37 -0.65 7.52
N VAL A 150 -17.83 -1.04 8.68
CA VAL A 150 -16.97 -2.22 8.84
C VAL A 150 -17.33 -2.97 10.12
N THR A 151 -17.40 -4.30 10.03
CA THR A 151 -17.44 -5.21 11.18
C THR A 151 -16.08 -5.88 11.30
N VAL A 152 -15.50 -5.85 12.48
CA VAL A 152 -14.15 -6.30 12.77
C VAL A 152 -14.16 -7.58 13.61
N GLN A 153 -13.40 -8.57 13.20
CA GLN A 153 -13.04 -9.74 14.01
C GLN A 153 -11.51 -9.81 14.08
N LYS A 154 -10.98 -9.84 15.30
CA LYS A 154 -9.52 -9.90 15.56
C LYS A 154 -9.20 -11.08 16.47
N ASP A 155 -8.11 -11.76 16.20
CA ASP A 155 -7.64 -12.86 17.05
C ASP A 155 -6.10 -12.94 17.03
N THR A 156 -5.58 -13.65 18.05
CA THR A 156 -4.18 -14.06 18.14
C THR A 156 -4.17 -15.57 18.14
N ILE A 157 -3.87 -16.15 16.98
CA ILE A 157 -3.94 -17.60 16.72
C ILE A 157 -2.56 -18.27 16.69
N SER A 158 -1.48 -17.50 16.89
CA SER A 158 -0.11 -18.01 16.88
C SER A 158 0.64 -17.71 18.18
N ASP A 159 1.78 -18.38 18.36
CA ASP A 159 2.73 -18.17 19.44
C ASP A 159 3.84 -17.15 19.10
N LEU A 160 3.63 -16.26 18.13
CA LEU A 160 4.62 -15.25 17.72
C LEU A 160 4.89 -14.21 18.82
N GLY A 161 3.95 -14.05 19.77
CA GLY A 161 4.10 -13.13 20.90
C GLY A 161 4.17 -11.67 20.44
N LEU A 162 3.28 -11.30 19.52
CA LEU A 162 3.13 -9.96 18.98
C LEU A 162 2.31 -9.07 19.93
N PRO A 163 2.55 -7.76 19.97
CA PRO A 163 1.76 -6.83 20.78
C PRO A 163 0.44 -6.40 20.11
N TYR A 164 0.01 -7.10 19.06
CA TYR A 164 -1.20 -6.85 18.27
C TYR A 164 -1.78 -8.18 17.76
N PRO A 165 -3.07 -8.23 17.36
CA PRO A 165 -3.67 -9.41 16.75
C PRO A 165 -2.93 -9.84 15.47
N ASP A 166 -2.69 -11.14 15.31
CA ASP A 166 -1.98 -11.70 14.15
C ASP A 166 -2.90 -12.14 13.01
N CYS A 167 -4.22 -12.07 13.23
CA CYS A 167 -5.26 -12.37 12.26
C CYS A 167 -6.43 -11.38 12.43
N VAL A 168 -6.86 -10.76 11.33
CA VAL A 168 -7.99 -9.82 11.31
C VAL A 168 -8.89 -10.13 10.12
N THR A 169 -10.19 -10.23 10.37
CA THR A 169 -11.20 -10.40 9.31
C THR A 169 -12.19 -9.25 9.39
N LEU A 170 -12.46 -8.64 8.24
CA LEU A 170 -13.35 -7.50 8.08
C LEU A 170 -14.52 -7.86 7.17
N LEU A 171 -15.72 -7.43 7.56
CA LEU A 171 -16.86 -7.29 6.65
C LEU A 171 -17.01 -5.81 6.32
N LEU A 172 -16.75 -5.45 5.08
CA LEU A 172 -16.73 -4.08 4.59
C LEU A 172 -17.98 -3.79 3.77
N ARG A 173 -18.55 -2.60 3.96
CA ARG A 173 -19.55 -2.02 3.07
C ARG A 173 -19.03 -0.68 2.57
N HIS A 174 -18.90 -0.54 1.26
CA HIS A 174 -18.50 0.69 0.62
C HIS A 174 -19.72 1.58 0.33
N LYS A 175 -19.53 2.91 0.30
CA LYS A 175 -20.59 3.90 0.04
C LYS A 175 -21.33 3.67 -1.29
N GLY A 176 -20.65 3.09 -2.28
CA GLY A 176 -21.23 2.69 -3.57
C GLY A 176 -22.08 1.40 -3.53
N GLY A 177 -22.25 0.78 -2.34
CA GLY A 177 -23.02 -0.46 -2.16
C GLY A 177 -22.22 -1.74 -2.37
N VAL A 178 -20.96 -1.66 -2.76
CA VAL A 178 -20.05 -2.82 -2.83
C VAL A 178 -19.86 -3.40 -1.43
N GLN A 179 -19.82 -4.72 -1.31
CA GLN A 179 -19.55 -5.43 -0.08
C GLN A 179 -18.30 -6.29 -0.22
N GLY A 180 -17.49 -6.34 0.83
CA GLY A 180 -16.26 -7.09 0.84
C GLY A 180 -16.02 -7.87 2.12
N VAL A 181 -15.35 -9.00 1.97
CA VAL A 181 -14.69 -9.73 3.05
C VAL A 181 -13.20 -9.56 2.85
N LEU A 182 -12.50 -9.02 3.84
CA LEU A 182 -11.05 -8.87 3.83
C LEU A 182 -10.47 -9.62 5.03
N ALA A 183 -9.67 -10.64 4.77
CA ALA A 183 -8.89 -11.34 5.79
C ALA A 183 -7.41 -10.98 5.63
N ALA A 184 -6.77 -10.50 6.69
CA ALA A 184 -5.36 -10.19 6.73
C ALA A 184 -4.69 -10.92 7.89
N ASP A 185 -3.55 -11.57 7.66
CA ASP A 185 -2.82 -12.30 8.68
C ASP A 185 -1.30 -12.29 8.47
N VAL A 186 -0.58 -12.52 9.56
CA VAL A 186 0.89 -12.67 9.55
C VAL A 186 1.33 -14.07 9.93
N VAL A 187 0.45 -15.07 9.76
CA VAL A 187 0.66 -16.47 10.14
C VAL A 187 0.64 -17.45 8.97
N SER A 188 0.16 -17.03 7.79
CA SER A 188 0.10 -17.85 6.58
C SER A 188 1.48 -18.28 6.12
N ARG A 189 1.75 -19.60 6.13
CA ARG A 189 3.07 -20.19 5.81
C ARG A 189 3.45 -20.05 4.33
N LYS A 190 2.51 -19.77 3.47
CA LYS A 190 2.72 -19.37 2.07
C LYS A 190 2.20 -17.95 1.92
N ALA A 191 3.00 -17.07 1.33
CA ALA A 191 2.51 -15.74 0.95
C ALA A 191 1.28 -15.88 0.05
N VAL A 192 0.17 -15.27 0.47
CA VAL A 192 -1.11 -15.33 -0.23
C VAL A 192 -1.62 -13.92 -0.51
N ARG A 193 -2.18 -13.76 -1.71
CA ARG A 193 -2.96 -12.61 -2.14
C ARG A 193 -4.05 -13.14 -3.05
N SER A 194 -5.15 -13.60 -2.47
CA SER A 194 -6.25 -14.23 -3.18
C SER A 194 -7.46 -13.32 -3.18
N PHE A 195 -7.74 -12.74 -4.32
CA PHE A 195 -8.85 -11.80 -4.53
C PHE A 195 -9.85 -12.39 -5.50
N GLU A 196 -11.12 -12.36 -5.13
CA GLU A 196 -12.25 -12.74 -5.96
C GLU A 196 -13.30 -11.63 -5.91
N CYS A 197 -13.83 -11.22 -7.07
CA CYS A 197 -14.88 -10.22 -7.19
C CYS A 197 -15.96 -10.75 -8.12
N PHE A 198 -17.22 -10.70 -7.67
CA PHE A 198 -18.35 -11.29 -8.40
C PHE A 198 -19.64 -10.48 -8.27
N GLY A 199 -20.47 -10.61 -9.29
CA GLY A 199 -21.81 -10.02 -9.40
C GLY A 199 -22.57 -10.66 -10.57
N ASP A 200 -23.82 -10.26 -10.79
CA ASP A 200 -24.62 -10.77 -11.89
C ASP A 200 -24.09 -10.22 -13.24
N GLY A 201 -23.16 -10.95 -13.86
CA GLY A 201 -22.52 -10.60 -15.14
C GLY A 201 -21.05 -10.21 -15.05
N ILE A 202 -20.43 -10.29 -13.87
CA ILE A 202 -18.99 -10.11 -13.68
C ILE A 202 -18.47 -11.15 -12.69
N HIS A 203 -17.30 -11.75 -12.99
CA HIS A 203 -16.60 -12.60 -12.05
C HIS A 203 -15.10 -12.58 -12.37
N LEU A 204 -14.32 -12.03 -11.47
CA LEU A 204 -12.87 -11.88 -11.57
C LEU A 204 -12.20 -12.63 -10.43
N PHE A 205 -11.05 -13.22 -10.71
CA PHE A 205 -10.23 -13.93 -9.73
C PHE A 205 -8.74 -13.61 -9.95
N TRP A 206 -8.01 -13.24 -8.89
CA TRP A 206 -6.60 -12.89 -8.95
C TRP A 206 -5.83 -13.47 -7.76
N GLU A 207 -4.69 -14.13 -8.03
CA GLU A 207 -3.81 -14.72 -7.02
C GLU A 207 -2.55 -13.86 -6.73
N GLY A 208 -2.64 -12.56 -6.88
CA GLY A 208 -1.59 -11.62 -6.48
C GLY A 208 -0.41 -11.49 -7.47
N ASN A 209 -0.40 -12.22 -8.58
CA ASN A 209 0.68 -12.17 -9.55
C ASN A 209 0.16 -11.99 -10.99
N PRO A 210 1.02 -11.52 -11.94
CA PRO A 210 0.61 -11.23 -13.31
C PRO A 210 0.13 -12.43 -14.14
N LYS A 211 0.46 -13.65 -13.71
CA LYS A 211 0.09 -14.90 -14.42
C LYS A 211 -1.19 -15.53 -13.89
N ALA A 212 -1.86 -14.90 -12.94
CA ALA A 212 -2.97 -15.49 -12.22
C ALA A 212 -4.15 -14.53 -12.04
N LEU A 213 -4.41 -13.70 -13.04
CA LEU A 213 -5.65 -12.94 -13.17
C LEU A 213 -6.55 -13.63 -14.19
N TYR A 214 -7.80 -13.88 -13.81
CA TYR A 214 -8.78 -14.56 -14.62
C TYR A 214 -10.14 -13.87 -14.58
N GLU A 215 -10.89 -13.96 -15.68
CA GLU A 215 -12.33 -13.72 -15.74
C GLU A 215 -13.08 -15.02 -16.00
N PHE A 216 -14.28 -15.13 -15.42
CA PHE A 216 -15.22 -16.21 -15.74
C PHE A 216 -16.34 -15.63 -16.60
N LYS A 217 -16.46 -16.08 -17.83
CA LYS A 217 -17.45 -15.60 -18.78
C LYS A 217 -17.98 -16.74 -19.64
N ASP A 218 -19.30 -16.81 -19.78
CA ASP A 218 -20.00 -17.83 -20.58
C ASP A 218 -19.65 -19.28 -20.14
N GLY A 219 -19.34 -19.51 -18.86
CA GLY A 219 -18.94 -20.80 -18.31
C GLY A 219 -17.44 -21.11 -18.44
N ASP A 220 -16.66 -20.28 -19.09
CA ASP A 220 -15.23 -20.45 -19.30
C ASP A 220 -14.39 -19.60 -18.35
N LYS A 221 -13.29 -20.19 -17.86
CA LYS A 221 -12.21 -19.47 -17.16
C LYS A 221 -11.21 -18.95 -18.18
N ARG A 222 -11.09 -17.63 -18.31
CA ARG A 222 -10.18 -16.96 -19.26
C ARG A 222 -9.08 -16.25 -18.54
N PHE A 223 -7.84 -16.51 -18.92
CA PHE A 223 -6.68 -15.76 -18.43
C PHE A 223 -6.68 -14.33 -18.98
N VAL A 224 -6.43 -13.35 -18.10
CA VAL A 224 -6.32 -11.94 -18.46
C VAL A 224 -4.84 -11.55 -18.45
N ASN A 225 -4.27 -11.30 -19.62
CA ASN A 225 -2.91 -10.84 -19.75
C ASN A 225 -2.85 -9.30 -19.63
N THR A 226 -2.34 -8.79 -18.53
CA THR A 226 -2.23 -7.35 -18.26
C THR A 226 -0.86 -6.77 -18.60
N TYR A 227 0.15 -7.62 -18.85
CA TYR A 227 1.51 -7.20 -19.20
C TYR A 227 1.96 -7.84 -20.51
N ALA A 228 2.51 -7.04 -21.44
CA ALA A 228 3.21 -7.59 -22.59
C ALA A 228 4.50 -8.31 -22.17
N SER A 229 5.20 -7.76 -21.18
CA SER A 229 6.32 -8.37 -20.44
C SER A 229 6.36 -7.76 -19.05
N PHE A 230 6.83 -8.50 -18.07
CA PHE A 230 7.09 -7.97 -16.73
C PHE A 230 8.43 -8.52 -16.22
N GLU A 231 9.10 -7.68 -15.44
CA GLU A 231 10.33 -8.05 -14.77
C GLU A 231 10.00 -8.57 -13.38
N HIS A 232 10.73 -9.61 -12.97
CA HIS A 232 10.62 -10.21 -11.66
C HIS A 232 11.98 -10.73 -11.22
N ASP A 233 12.47 -10.23 -10.10
CA ASP A 233 13.67 -10.73 -9.46
C ASP A 233 13.33 -11.97 -8.62
N SER A 234 13.89 -13.11 -8.99
CA SER A 234 13.64 -14.40 -8.33
C SER A 234 14.05 -14.47 -6.85
N ARG A 235 14.71 -13.44 -6.33
CA ARG A 235 15.02 -13.29 -4.90
C ARG A 235 13.82 -12.85 -4.08
N TYR A 236 12.78 -12.32 -4.72
CA TYR A 236 11.55 -11.86 -4.08
C TYR A 236 10.38 -12.80 -4.37
N SER A 237 9.30 -12.61 -3.63
CA SER A 237 8.03 -13.32 -3.87
C SER A 237 7.46 -13.01 -5.25
N ASP A 238 6.78 -13.98 -5.87
CA ASP A 238 6.06 -13.82 -7.16
C ASP A 238 5.04 -12.67 -7.17
N ASN A 239 4.66 -12.17 -5.99
CA ASN A 239 3.79 -11.01 -5.83
C ASN A 239 4.47 -9.68 -6.12
N VAL A 240 5.80 -9.62 -6.15
CA VAL A 240 6.57 -8.39 -6.43
C VAL A 240 6.69 -8.24 -7.95
N VAL A 241 6.24 -7.12 -8.48
CA VAL A 241 6.31 -6.77 -9.90
C VAL A 241 7.04 -5.45 -10.05
N GLU A 242 8.27 -5.53 -10.56
CA GLU A 242 9.18 -4.37 -10.66
C GLU A 242 8.62 -3.24 -11.51
N ASN A 243 7.87 -3.56 -12.57
CA ASN A 243 7.21 -2.57 -13.42
C ASN A 243 6.35 -1.59 -12.62
N ALA A 244 5.67 -2.04 -11.55
CA ALA A 244 4.82 -1.17 -10.75
C ALA A 244 5.63 -0.08 -10.01
N TYR A 245 6.82 -0.43 -9.52
CA TYR A 245 7.73 0.55 -8.88
C TYR A 245 8.28 1.54 -9.91
N VAL A 246 8.60 1.08 -11.11
CA VAL A 246 9.05 1.96 -12.21
C VAL A 246 7.93 2.92 -12.61
N ASP A 247 6.70 2.44 -12.77
CA ASP A 247 5.53 3.24 -13.11
C ASP A 247 5.23 4.27 -12.00
N GLU A 248 5.40 3.90 -10.73
CA GLU A 248 5.22 4.79 -9.58
C GLU A 248 6.26 5.92 -9.55
N LEU A 249 7.54 5.59 -9.70
CA LEU A 249 8.61 6.59 -9.79
C LEU A 249 8.46 7.48 -11.01
N THR A 250 7.99 6.94 -12.13
CA THR A 250 7.69 7.72 -13.34
C THR A 250 6.60 8.76 -13.06
N ASN A 251 5.52 8.37 -12.37
CA ASN A 251 4.49 9.31 -11.94
C ASN A 251 5.04 10.36 -10.97
N PHE A 252 5.90 9.98 -10.01
CA PHE A 252 6.56 10.96 -9.14
C PHE A 252 7.35 12.01 -9.93
N PHE A 253 8.15 11.59 -10.91
CA PHE A 253 8.88 12.53 -11.77
C PHE A 253 7.95 13.38 -12.66
N GLY A 254 6.80 12.85 -13.06
CA GLY A 254 5.76 13.63 -13.74
C GLY A 254 5.14 14.71 -12.82
N VAL A 255 4.92 14.35 -11.55
CA VAL A 255 4.44 15.29 -10.52
C VAL A 255 5.47 16.40 -10.24
N LEU A 256 6.76 16.07 -10.14
CA LEU A 256 7.83 17.07 -9.98
C LEU A 256 7.88 18.09 -11.13
N LYS A 257 7.56 17.65 -12.34
CA LYS A 257 7.50 18.53 -13.54
C LYS A 257 6.20 19.33 -13.61
N GLY A 258 5.20 18.99 -12.81
CA GLY A 258 3.86 19.59 -12.88
C GLY A 258 2.98 19.03 -14.00
N ASP A 259 3.39 17.95 -14.66
CA ASP A 259 2.67 17.32 -15.77
C ASP A 259 1.60 16.32 -15.30
N GLU A 260 1.74 15.79 -14.08
CA GLU A 260 0.90 14.73 -13.53
C GLU A 260 0.44 15.05 -12.10
N GLN A 261 -0.50 14.24 -11.60
CA GLN A 261 -0.92 14.23 -10.21
C GLN A 261 -0.61 12.87 -9.58
N PRO A 262 -0.35 12.80 -8.26
CA PRO A 262 -0.21 11.54 -7.56
C PRO A 262 -1.47 10.68 -7.71
N LYS A 263 -1.35 9.38 -7.98
CA LYS A 263 -2.52 8.48 -8.00
C LYS A 263 -3.17 8.34 -6.62
N TRP A 264 -2.35 8.45 -5.57
CA TRP A 264 -2.79 8.42 -4.18
C TRP A 264 -2.26 9.64 -3.44
N SER A 265 -3.16 10.42 -2.84
CA SER A 265 -2.78 11.62 -2.11
C SER A 265 -2.74 11.37 -0.60
N PHE A 266 -2.05 12.24 0.13
CA PHE A 266 -2.04 12.21 1.60
C PHE A 266 -3.44 12.35 2.21
N GLU A 267 -4.35 13.11 1.58
CA GLU A 267 -5.73 13.23 2.05
C GLU A 267 -6.51 11.92 1.94
N LYS A 268 -6.29 11.16 0.85
CA LYS A 268 -6.90 9.84 0.68
C LYS A 268 -6.30 8.83 1.65
N ASP A 269 -4.98 8.90 1.83
CA ASP A 269 -4.26 8.01 2.72
C ASP A 269 -4.62 8.24 4.20
N LEU A 270 -4.84 9.48 4.59
CA LEU A 270 -5.32 9.81 5.94
C LEU A 270 -6.63 9.07 6.26
N LYS A 271 -7.55 8.97 5.30
CA LYS A 271 -8.79 8.20 5.47
C LYS A 271 -8.53 6.69 5.60
N ALA A 272 -7.54 6.17 4.87
CA ALA A 272 -7.16 4.77 5.00
C ALA A 272 -6.53 4.49 6.38
N ILE A 273 -5.70 5.41 6.89
CA ILE A 273 -5.13 5.30 8.23
C ILE A 273 -6.22 5.44 9.31
N GLU A 274 -7.15 6.38 9.17
CA GLU A 274 -8.30 6.52 10.07
C GLU A 274 -9.16 5.24 10.11
N LEU A 275 -9.32 4.55 8.97
CA LEU A 275 -9.97 3.24 8.91
C LEU A 275 -9.14 2.17 9.64
N MET A 276 -7.81 2.15 9.48
CA MET A 276 -6.93 1.24 10.24
C MET A 276 -7.02 1.48 11.75
N ASP A 277 -7.02 2.75 12.18
CA ASP A 277 -7.18 3.13 13.59
C ASP A 277 -8.54 2.68 14.15
N PHE A 278 -9.61 2.79 13.36
CA PHE A 278 -10.92 2.26 13.71
C PHE A 278 -10.89 0.74 13.87
N ILE A 279 -10.30 0.01 12.91
CA ILE A 279 -10.17 -1.46 12.96
C ILE A 279 -9.41 -1.90 14.21
N GLU A 280 -8.35 -1.22 14.56
CA GLU A 280 -7.53 -1.56 15.74
C GLU A 280 -8.26 -1.29 17.06
N SER A 281 -9.14 -0.30 17.11
CA SER A 281 -9.86 0.08 18.33
C SER A 281 -11.15 -0.73 18.57
N HIS A 282 -11.66 -1.46 17.59
CA HIS A 282 -12.90 -2.27 17.64
C HIS A 282 -12.63 -3.75 17.46
#